data_958511d38efc996fd0e8c157dbb490e4
#
_entry.id   958511d38efc996fd0e8c157dbb490e4
#
_cell.length_a   1.000
_cell.length_b   1.000
_cell.length_c   1.000
_cell.angle_alpha   90.00
_cell.angle_beta   90.00
_cell.angle_gamma   90.00
#
_symmetry.space_group_name_H-M   'P 1'
#
loop_
_entity.id
_entity.type
_entity.pdbx_description
1 polymer ?
#
loop_
_entity_poly.entity_id
_entity_poly.type
_entity_poly.pdbx_seq_one_letter_code
_entity_poly.pdbx_strand_id
1 'polypeptide(L)'
;LEKIWTDWEAFAQYAFNKSHSTCYAFVAYQTAYLKAHYPGEYMSAVLNHQGNIEKITFFMEECKRMGIKVLGPDINESLKGFAVNAKGEIRFGLGGLKGVGEMAIESIITERQKNGPYLDIFDFVQRVLQKSVNKKSLESLVYSGAFDCFPELHRAQYFHTVDGERVNGLEKIVNYGQVQQSLSAGTTNTLFGELPGAMHVPKPKIAPCDPWTLTELLNYEKEVTGMFMSGHPLDHFKFELKHYEITSIALFNEIKDALVEGASLGKMYRVAGLVTDVQHRMTKTCLLYTSPSPRDRQK
;
A
#
# COMPACT_ATOMS: atom_id res chain seq x y z
N LEU A 1 5.93 57.26 -21.29
CA LEU A 1 5.62 57.02 -19.88
C LEU A 1 4.75 55.78 -19.74
N GLU A 2 3.65 55.61 -20.48
CA GLU A 2 2.75 54.45 -20.41
C GLU A 2 3.48 53.12 -20.68
N LYS A 3 4.35 53.06 -21.70
CA LYS A 3 5.14 51.85 -21.98
C LYS A 3 6.04 51.47 -20.81
N ILE A 4 6.73 52.47 -20.20
CA ILE A 4 7.56 52.23 -19.02
C ILE A 4 6.73 51.72 -17.83
N TRP A 5 5.53 52.28 -17.66
CA TRP A 5 4.63 51.85 -16.61
C TRP A 5 4.14 50.39 -16.81
N THR A 6 3.73 50.06 -18.02
CA THR A 6 3.31 48.69 -18.38
C THR A 6 4.45 47.68 -18.22
N ASP A 7 5.67 48.05 -18.62
CA ASP A 7 6.86 47.22 -18.44
C ASP A 7 7.20 47.05 -16.93
N TRP A 8 6.97 48.09 -16.12
CA TRP A 8 7.15 47.99 -14.65
C TRP A 8 6.04 47.18 -13.96
N GLU A 9 4.80 47.28 -14.40
CA GLU A 9 3.68 46.49 -13.91
C GLU A 9 3.93 45.00 -14.18
N ALA A 10 4.34 44.66 -15.39
CA ALA A 10 4.75 43.28 -15.75
C ALA A 10 5.96 42.81 -14.96
N PHE A 11 6.93 43.69 -14.69
CA PHE A 11 8.08 43.41 -13.85
C PHE A 11 7.71 43.22 -12.38
N ALA A 12 6.79 44.02 -11.85
CA ALA A 12 6.33 43.94 -10.47
C ALA A 12 5.46 42.69 -10.21
N GLN A 13 4.73 42.20 -11.20
CA GLN A 13 3.95 40.99 -11.08
C GLN A 13 4.85 39.72 -10.93
N TYR A 14 5.96 39.65 -11.65
CA TYR A 14 6.95 38.57 -11.46
C TYR A 14 8.30 38.91 -12.10
N ALA A 15 9.15 39.63 -11.37
CA ALA A 15 10.50 39.87 -11.84
C ALA A 15 11.29 38.57 -11.96
N PHE A 16 11.82 38.27 -13.16
CA PHE A 16 12.62 37.09 -13.39
C PHE A 16 14.00 37.20 -12.72
N ASN A 17 14.10 36.59 -11.53
CA ASN A 17 15.35 36.56 -10.79
C ASN A 17 16.29 35.49 -11.38
N LYS A 18 17.32 35.92 -12.09
CA LYS A 18 18.32 35.03 -12.72
C LYS A 18 18.97 34.08 -11.71
N SER A 19 19.33 34.55 -10.53
CA SER A 19 19.94 33.72 -9.48
C SER A 19 19.01 32.60 -9.03
N HIS A 20 17.72 32.94 -8.80
CA HIS A 20 16.70 31.97 -8.47
C HIS A 20 16.51 30.93 -9.58
N SER A 21 16.41 31.39 -10.83
CA SER A 21 16.26 30.49 -11.99
C SER A 21 17.46 29.57 -12.18
N THR A 22 18.67 30.08 -11.96
CA THR A 22 19.90 29.26 -12.03
C THR A 22 19.89 28.17 -10.95
N CYS A 23 19.53 28.52 -9.72
CA CYS A 23 19.41 27.52 -8.65
C CYS A 23 18.37 26.44 -8.98
N TYR A 24 17.19 26.82 -9.48
CA TYR A 24 16.17 25.84 -9.86
C TYR A 24 16.58 25.00 -11.07
N ALA A 25 17.26 25.60 -12.07
CA ALA A 25 17.78 24.86 -13.19
C ALA A 25 18.82 23.82 -12.76
N PHE A 26 19.68 24.15 -11.80
CA PHE A 26 20.65 23.23 -11.24
C PHE A 26 19.98 22.05 -10.52
N VAL A 27 18.99 22.32 -9.66
CA VAL A 27 18.22 21.27 -8.98
C VAL A 27 17.45 20.41 -10.00
N ALA A 28 16.83 21.04 -11.01
CA ALA A 28 16.12 20.32 -12.06
C ALA A 28 17.06 19.38 -12.84
N TYR A 29 18.26 19.84 -13.16
CA TYR A 29 19.27 19.00 -13.80
C TYR A 29 19.68 17.81 -12.92
N GLN A 30 19.94 18.05 -11.62
CA GLN A 30 20.29 16.99 -10.67
C GLN A 30 19.19 15.94 -10.58
N THR A 31 17.93 16.35 -10.43
CA THR A 31 16.79 15.43 -10.34
C THR A 31 16.58 14.65 -11.63
N ALA A 32 16.75 15.30 -12.79
CA ALA A 32 16.69 14.63 -14.09
C ALA A 32 17.83 13.60 -14.27
N TYR A 33 19.05 13.96 -13.86
CA TYR A 33 20.20 13.07 -13.89
C TYR A 33 19.97 11.83 -13.00
N LEU A 34 19.52 12.03 -11.75
CA LEU A 34 19.25 10.94 -10.83
C LEU A 34 18.13 10.03 -11.37
N LYS A 35 17.05 10.61 -11.90
CA LYS A 35 15.96 9.83 -12.50
C LYS A 35 16.44 9.00 -13.70
N ALA A 36 17.36 9.51 -14.50
CA ALA A 36 17.89 8.83 -15.69
C ALA A 36 18.88 7.71 -15.35
N HIS A 37 19.76 7.93 -14.39
CA HIS A 37 20.87 7.02 -14.07
C HIS A 37 20.60 6.10 -12.86
N TYR A 38 19.76 6.53 -11.92
CA TYR A 38 19.41 5.82 -10.69
C TYR A 38 17.90 5.83 -10.47
N PRO A 39 17.12 5.29 -11.45
CA PRO A 39 15.66 5.44 -11.45
C PRO A 39 14.97 4.81 -10.24
N GLY A 40 15.46 3.66 -9.77
CA GLY A 40 14.90 2.98 -8.60
C GLY A 40 15.04 3.80 -7.32
N GLU A 41 16.27 4.25 -7.05
CA GLU A 41 16.62 5.06 -5.88
C GLU A 41 15.91 6.42 -5.90
N TYR A 42 15.87 7.05 -7.08
CA TYR A 42 15.17 8.31 -7.26
C TYR A 42 13.67 8.18 -6.96
N MET A 43 13.00 7.16 -7.55
CA MET A 43 11.58 6.94 -7.35
C MET A 43 11.25 6.49 -5.92
N SER A 44 12.12 5.71 -5.29
CA SER A 44 12.01 5.35 -3.87
C SER A 44 12.05 6.60 -2.98
N ALA A 45 12.98 7.52 -3.23
CA ALA A 45 13.06 8.79 -2.51
C ALA A 45 11.82 9.66 -2.75
N VAL A 46 11.32 9.74 -3.98
CA VAL A 46 10.08 10.46 -4.31
C VAL A 46 8.89 9.87 -3.54
N LEU A 47 8.72 8.56 -3.54
CA LEU A 47 7.63 7.88 -2.83
C LEU A 47 7.68 8.13 -1.32
N ASN A 48 8.87 8.12 -0.71
CA ASN A 48 9.05 8.39 0.72
C ASN A 48 8.67 9.81 1.14
N HIS A 49 8.73 10.78 0.23
CA HIS A 49 8.41 12.18 0.51
C HIS A 49 6.98 12.57 0.16
N GLN A 50 6.14 11.61 -0.25
CA GLN A 50 4.72 11.88 -0.52
C GLN A 50 3.88 11.64 0.74
N GLY A 51 3.16 12.68 1.19
CA GLY A 51 2.21 12.59 2.31
C GLY A 51 0.78 12.21 1.90
N ASN A 52 0.50 12.10 0.58
CA ASN A 52 -0.83 11.83 0.05
C ASN A 52 -0.83 10.53 -0.74
N ILE A 53 -1.80 9.65 -0.43
CA ILE A 53 -1.95 8.33 -1.06
C ILE A 53 -2.19 8.44 -2.58
N GLU A 54 -2.92 9.46 -3.04
CA GLU A 54 -3.18 9.69 -4.47
C GLU A 54 -1.88 9.98 -5.22
N LYS A 55 -0.99 10.77 -4.62
CA LYS A 55 0.34 11.05 -5.17
C LYS A 55 1.23 9.81 -5.16
N ILE A 56 1.16 9.00 -4.10
CA ILE A 56 1.88 7.72 -4.04
C ILE A 56 1.43 6.83 -5.19
N THR A 57 0.11 6.66 -5.38
CA THR A 57 -0.44 5.87 -6.50
C THR A 57 0.01 6.39 -7.85
N PHE A 58 -0.03 7.71 -8.06
CA PHE A 58 0.46 8.34 -9.30
C PHE A 58 1.94 7.99 -9.58
N PHE A 59 2.80 8.10 -8.56
CA PHE A 59 4.23 7.77 -8.72
C PHE A 59 4.49 6.26 -8.84
N MET A 60 3.65 5.41 -8.29
CA MET A 60 3.72 3.97 -8.53
C MET A 60 3.39 3.61 -9.98
N GLU A 61 2.42 4.30 -10.59
CA GLU A 61 2.15 4.15 -12.02
C GLU A 61 3.31 4.65 -12.87
N GLU A 62 3.96 5.75 -12.47
CA GLU A 62 5.19 6.22 -13.13
C GLU A 62 6.32 5.18 -13.02
N CYS A 63 6.51 4.54 -11.87
CA CYS A 63 7.45 3.42 -11.71
C CYS A 63 7.15 2.32 -12.73
N LYS A 64 5.88 1.91 -12.83
CA LYS A 64 5.44 0.90 -13.79
C LYS A 64 5.72 1.29 -15.24
N ARG A 65 5.47 2.57 -15.59
CA ARG A 65 5.79 3.13 -16.92
C ARG A 65 7.29 3.10 -17.23
N MET A 66 8.12 3.30 -16.19
CA MET A 66 9.59 3.22 -16.29
C MET A 66 10.13 1.78 -16.25
N GLY A 67 9.26 0.77 -16.12
CA GLY A 67 9.68 -0.62 -16.02
C GLY A 67 10.19 -1.02 -14.63
N ILE A 68 10.02 -0.18 -13.60
CA ILE A 68 10.43 -0.46 -12.23
C ILE A 68 9.29 -1.17 -11.53
N LYS A 69 9.55 -2.35 -10.99
CA LYS A 69 8.57 -3.07 -10.19
C LYS A 69 8.51 -2.49 -8.79
N VAL A 70 7.31 -2.22 -8.31
CA VAL A 70 7.02 -1.90 -6.91
C VAL A 70 6.38 -3.11 -6.28
N LEU A 71 7.07 -3.69 -5.31
CA LEU A 71 6.67 -4.92 -4.61
C LEU A 71 5.92 -4.57 -3.33
N GLY A 72 4.99 -5.42 -2.92
CA GLY A 72 4.28 -5.33 -1.64
C GLY A 72 5.22 -5.38 -0.43
N PRO A 73 4.72 -5.12 0.79
CA PRO A 73 5.52 -5.25 2.00
C PRO A 73 5.94 -6.71 2.21
N ASP A 74 7.10 -6.90 2.82
CA ASP A 74 7.69 -8.20 3.17
C ASP A 74 8.40 -8.07 4.50
N ILE A 75 8.10 -8.95 5.45
CA ILE A 75 8.64 -8.86 6.80
C ILE A 75 10.16 -9.07 6.84
N ASN A 76 10.68 -9.81 5.87
CA ASN A 76 12.11 -10.12 5.78
C ASN A 76 12.90 -9.10 4.93
N GLU A 77 12.21 -8.27 4.12
CA GLU A 77 12.90 -7.37 3.21
C GLU A 77 12.58 -5.88 3.48
N SER A 78 11.33 -5.55 3.80
CA SER A 78 10.89 -4.16 3.95
C SER A 78 11.64 -3.40 5.04
N LEU A 79 11.96 -2.15 4.75
CA LEU A 79 12.41 -1.15 5.71
C LEU A 79 11.24 -0.28 6.19
N LYS A 80 11.52 0.76 6.97
CA LYS A 80 10.51 1.73 7.41
C LYS A 80 9.84 2.44 6.22
N GLY A 81 10.65 2.93 5.28
CA GLY A 81 10.19 3.56 4.04
C GLY A 81 10.32 2.66 2.84
N PHE A 82 9.95 3.18 1.68
CA PHE A 82 10.25 2.55 0.40
C PHE A 82 11.75 2.42 0.23
N ALA A 83 12.22 1.28 -0.25
CA ALA A 83 13.64 1.01 -0.45
C ALA A 83 13.86 0.17 -1.70
N VAL A 84 15.00 0.32 -2.33
CA VAL A 84 15.40 -0.48 -3.50
C VAL A 84 16.08 -1.76 -3.00
N ASN A 85 15.66 -2.91 -3.51
CA ASN A 85 16.28 -4.19 -3.22
C ASN A 85 17.49 -4.46 -4.13
N ALA A 86 18.21 -5.56 -3.90
CA ALA A 86 19.37 -5.94 -4.69
C ALA A 86 19.06 -6.20 -6.17
N LYS A 87 17.80 -6.38 -6.54
CA LYS A 87 17.34 -6.58 -7.92
C LYS A 87 16.95 -5.28 -8.63
N GLY A 88 17.06 -4.12 -7.95
CA GLY A 88 16.62 -2.83 -8.47
C GLY A 88 15.10 -2.61 -8.41
N GLU A 89 14.36 -3.45 -7.68
CA GLU A 89 12.92 -3.32 -7.48
C GLU A 89 12.64 -2.51 -6.20
N ILE A 90 11.58 -1.72 -6.19
CA ILE A 90 11.20 -0.92 -5.01
C ILE A 90 10.33 -1.79 -4.11
N ARG A 91 10.72 -1.93 -2.84
CA ARG A 91 9.94 -2.61 -1.80
C ARG A 91 9.11 -1.59 -1.01
N PHE A 92 7.83 -1.89 -0.79
CA PHE A 92 6.93 -1.07 0.04
C PHE A 92 7.40 -1.07 1.50
N GLY A 93 7.44 0.11 2.12
CA GLY A 93 7.90 0.28 3.50
C GLY A 93 6.83 -0.07 4.54
N LEU A 94 7.23 -0.67 5.66
CA LEU A 94 6.30 -1.01 6.74
C LEU A 94 5.63 0.23 7.36
N GLY A 95 6.25 1.41 7.26
CA GLY A 95 5.70 2.68 7.75
C GLY A 95 4.49 3.18 6.96
N GLY A 96 4.25 2.66 5.76
CA GLY A 96 3.06 2.93 4.97
C GLY A 96 1.83 2.11 5.40
N LEU A 97 1.98 1.15 6.32
CA LEU A 97 0.90 0.28 6.76
C LEU A 97 0.09 0.91 7.90
N LYS A 98 -1.20 1.10 7.70
CA LYS A 98 -2.10 1.55 8.76
C LYS A 98 -2.19 0.50 9.86
N GLY A 99 -2.08 0.92 11.11
CA GLY A 99 -2.19 0.02 12.26
C GLY A 99 -0.86 -0.60 12.72
N VAL A 100 0.24 -0.37 12.00
CA VAL A 100 1.58 -0.78 12.44
C VAL A 100 2.30 0.45 12.99
N GLY A 101 2.54 0.47 14.31
CA GLY A 101 3.18 1.60 14.98
C GLY A 101 4.70 1.66 14.70
N GLU A 102 5.26 2.85 14.82
CA GLU A 102 6.70 3.09 14.56
C GLU A 102 7.61 2.21 15.44
N MET A 103 7.31 2.08 16.72
CA MET A 103 8.06 1.20 17.62
C MET A 103 8.00 -0.29 17.19
N ALA A 104 6.88 -0.72 16.65
CA ALA A 104 6.75 -2.08 16.12
C ALA A 104 7.66 -2.29 14.91
N ILE A 105 7.67 -1.32 13.99
CA ILE A 105 8.51 -1.35 12.79
C ILE A 105 9.99 -1.39 13.15
N GLU A 106 10.43 -0.51 14.06
CA GLU A 106 11.82 -0.47 14.53
C GLU A 106 12.24 -1.78 15.22
N SER A 107 11.36 -2.34 16.05
CA SER A 107 11.59 -3.63 16.71
C SER A 107 11.75 -4.76 15.69
N ILE A 108 10.88 -4.83 14.69
CA ILE A 108 10.92 -5.84 13.62
C ILE A 108 12.23 -5.73 12.84
N ILE A 109 12.59 -4.52 12.41
CA ILE A 109 13.79 -4.30 11.59
C ILE A 109 15.07 -4.58 12.39
N THR A 110 15.15 -4.07 13.62
CA THR A 110 16.32 -4.25 14.50
C THR A 110 16.53 -5.72 14.84
N GLU A 111 15.45 -6.43 15.19
CA GLU A 111 15.51 -7.85 15.51
C GLU A 111 16.00 -8.68 14.31
N ARG A 112 15.46 -8.40 13.13
CA ARG A 112 15.88 -9.04 11.87
C ARG A 112 17.34 -8.76 11.54
N GLN A 113 17.80 -7.52 11.71
CA GLN A 113 19.20 -7.15 11.46
C GLN A 113 20.18 -7.81 12.41
N LYS A 114 19.78 -8.02 13.67
CA LYS A 114 20.61 -8.62 14.71
C LYS A 114 20.69 -10.14 14.61
N ASN A 115 19.56 -10.79 14.40
CA ASN A 115 19.42 -12.24 14.52
C ASN A 115 19.07 -12.94 13.18
N GLY A 116 19.14 -12.20 12.06
CA GLY A 116 18.85 -12.73 10.73
C GLY A 116 17.36 -12.74 10.36
N PRO A 117 17.03 -13.13 9.14
CA PRO A 117 15.65 -13.19 8.65
C PRO A 117 14.79 -14.12 9.50
N TYR A 118 13.49 -13.85 9.51
CA TYR A 118 12.51 -14.72 10.16
C TYR A 118 12.26 -15.95 9.30
N LEU A 119 12.24 -17.12 9.92
CA LEU A 119 12.10 -18.41 9.24
C LEU A 119 10.64 -18.73 8.91
N ASP A 120 9.76 -18.50 9.86
CA ASP A 120 8.31 -18.67 9.75
C ASP A 120 7.57 -17.70 10.69
N ILE A 121 6.24 -17.74 10.69
CA ILE A 121 5.42 -16.88 11.54
C ILE A 121 5.63 -17.18 13.04
N PHE A 122 5.95 -18.42 13.41
CA PHE A 122 6.17 -18.80 14.79
C PHE A 122 7.50 -18.27 15.32
N ASP A 123 8.55 -18.31 14.51
CA ASP A 123 9.84 -17.67 14.80
C ASP A 123 9.66 -16.15 14.94
N PHE A 124 8.89 -15.53 14.05
CA PHE A 124 8.57 -14.11 14.12
C PHE A 124 7.91 -13.74 15.44
N VAL A 125 6.83 -14.42 15.84
CA VAL A 125 6.11 -14.05 17.08
C VAL A 125 6.93 -14.35 18.35
N GLN A 126 7.79 -15.37 18.34
CA GLN A 126 8.72 -15.63 19.44
C GLN A 126 9.71 -14.48 19.65
N ARG A 127 10.21 -13.90 18.56
CA ARG A 127 11.27 -12.89 18.60
C ARG A 127 10.76 -11.48 18.85
N VAL A 128 9.53 -11.13 18.43
CA VAL A 128 9.08 -9.72 18.33
C VAL A 128 7.91 -9.35 19.26
N LEU A 129 7.14 -10.31 19.79
CA LEU A 129 5.80 -10.08 20.36
C LEU A 129 5.72 -9.28 21.67
N GLN A 130 6.78 -9.05 22.43
CA GLN A 130 6.55 -8.64 23.83
C GLN A 130 6.34 -7.15 24.16
N LYS A 131 6.77 -6.21 23.33
CA LYS A 131 6.71 -4.78 23.78
C LYS A 131 6.13 -3.81 22.77
N SER A 132 6.13 -4.13 21.50
CA SER A 132 5.83 -3.16 20.44
C SER A 132 4.85 -3.67 19.38
N VAL A 133 4.73 -5.01 19.17
CA VAL A 133 3.86 -5.60 18.17
C VAL A 133 2.62 -6.18 18.84
N ASN A 134 1.48 -5.54 18.63
CA ASN A 134 0.19 -5.97 19.13
C ASN A 134 -0.61 -6.75 18.08
N LYS A 135 -1.75 -7.36 18.49
CA LYS A 135 -2.63 -8.11 17.61
C LYS A 135 -3.05 -7.30 16.36
N LYS A 136 -3.40 -6.02 16.54
CA LYS A 136 -3.80 -5.14 15.42
C LYS A 136 -2.67 -4.93 14.42
N SER A 137 -1.44 -4.78 14.88
CA SER A 137 -0.27 -4.69 13.99
C SER A 137 -0.06 -5.97 13.20
N LEU A 138 -0.25 -7.14 13.85
CA LEU A 138 -0.18 -8.44 13.16
C LEU A 138 -1.27 -8.60 12.11
N GLU A 139 -2.51 -8.24 12.41
CA GLU A 139 -3.63 -8.24 11.46
C GLU A 139 -3.29 -7.38 10.23
N SER A 140 -2.77 -6.17 10.45
CA SER A 140 -2.36 -5.27 9.36
C SER A 140 -1.22 -5.85 8.51
N LEU A 141 -0.25 -6.53 9.13
CA LEU A 141 0.83 -7.21 8.42
C LEU A 141 0.31 -8.39 7.58
N VAL A 142 -0.65 -9.18 8.09
CA VAL A 142 -1.30 -10.24 7.32
C VAL A 142 -2.09 -9.66 6.15
N TYR A 143 -2.95 -8.67 6.39
CA TYR A 143 -3.76 -8.04 5.35
C TYR A 143 -2.92 -7.43 4.22
N SER A 144 -1.77 -6.85 4.57
CA SER A 144 -0.85 -6.27 3.58
C SER A 144 -0.04 -7.30 2.79
N GLY A 145 -0.02 -8.57 3.22
CA GLY A 145 0.81 -9.61 2.63
C GLY A 145 2.25 -9.63 3.09
N ALA A 146 2.58 -8.92 4.18
CA ALA A 146 3.94 -8.88 4.70
C ALA A 146 4.48 -10.27 5.12
N PHE A 147 3.60 -11.24 5.37
CA PHE A 147 3.94 -12.62 5.72
C PHE A 147 3.86 -13.60 4.55
N ASP A 148 3.60 -13.16 3.32
CA ASP A 148 3.52 -14.04 2.15
C ASP A 148 4.87 -14.68 1.78
N CYS A 149 5.96 -14.20 2.37
CA CYS A 149 7.26 -14.87 2.30
C CYS A 149 7.30 -16.21 3.04
N PHE A 150 6.32 -16.51 3.89
CA PHE A 150 6.19 -17.79 4.60
C PHE A 150 5.19 -18.70 3.86
N PRO A 151 5.67 -19.77 3.21
CA PRO A 151 4.83 -20.57 2.32
C PRO A 151 3.86 -21.51 3.04
N GLU A 152 3.96 -21.63 4.37
CA GLU A 152 3.19 -22.60 5.14
C GLU A 152 1.72 -22.21 5.32
N LEU A 153 1.43 -20.89 5.31
CA LEU A 153 0.11 -20.36 5.57
C LEU A 153 -0.27 -19.28 4.53
N HIS A 154 -1.46 -19.36 3.97
CA HIS A 154 -2.02 -18.26 3.22
C HIS A 154 -2.83 -17.32 4.13
N ARG A 155 -3.02 -16.07 3.69
CA ARG A 155 -3.58 -14.98 4.51
C ARG A 155 -4.92 -15.33 5.18
N ALA A 156 -5.84 -16.04 4.50
CA ALA A 156 -7.14 -16.40 5.05
C ALA A 156 -7.05 -17.31 6.28
N GLN A 157 -6.04 -18.20 6.35
CA GLN A 157 -5.88 -19.13 7.47
C GLN A 157 -5.59 -18.42 8.81
N TYR A 158 -5.00 -17.24 8.78
CA TYR A 158 -4.78 -16.45 10.00
C TYR A 158 -6.10 -16.01 10.65
N PHE A 159 -7.14 -15.81 9.86
CA PHE A 159 -8.45 -15.34 10.34
C PHE A 159 -9.51 -16.45 10.42
N HIS A 160 -9.19 -17.62 9.88
CA HIS A 160 -10.12 -18.76 9.91
C HIS A 160 -10.33 -19.26 11.33
N THR A 161 -11.60 -19.48 11.67
CA THR A 161 -12.04 -20.08 12.94
C THR A 161 -12.73 -21.41 12.62
N VAL A 162 -12.30 -22.48 13.26
CA VAL A 162 -12.91 -23.80 13.10
C VAL A 162 -14.24 -23.84 13.88
N ASP A 163 -15.24 -24.54 13.33
CA ASP A 163 -16.53 -24.70 14.00
C ASP A 163 -16.35 -25.30 15.40
N GLY A 164 -16.93 -24.62 16.40
CA GLY A 164 -16.79 -24.99 17.81
C GLY A 164 -15.59 -24.39 18.54
N GLU A 165 -14.65 -23.75 17.85
CA GLU A 165 -13.56 -23.00 18.47
C GLU A 165 -13.90 -21.51 18.59
N ARG A 166 -13.34 -20.85 19.62
CA ARG A 166 -13.55 -19.41 19.87
C ARG A 166 -12.38 -18.55 19.39
N VAL A 167 -11.30 -19.18 18.96
CA VAL A 167 -10.02 -18.52 18.60
C VAL A 167 -9.68 -18.82 17.14
N ASN A 168 -9.26 -17.79 16.42
CA ASN A 168 -8.79 -17.92 15.03
C ASN A 168 -7.31 -18.32 14.96
N GLY A 169 -6.82 -18.54 13.73
CA GLY A 169 -5.43 -18.92 13.50
C GLY A 169 -4.42 -17.93 14.07
N LEU A 170 -4.65 -16.63 13.90
CA LEU A 170 -3.76 -15.57 14.40
C LEU A 170 -3.70 -15.55 15.93
N GLU A 171 -4.84 -15.75 16.60
CA GLU A 171 -4.89 -15.81 18.06
C GLU A 171 -4.13 -17.02 18.60
N LYS A 172 -4.20 -18.16 17.93
CA LYS A 172 -3.39 -19.36 18.29
C LYS A 172 -1.90 -19.06 18.17
N ILE A 173 -1.48 -18.37 17.10
CA ILE A 173 -0.08 -17.98 16.87
C ILE A 173 0.39 -16.98 17.93
N VAL A 174 -0.42 -15.95 18.25
CA VAL A 174 -0.10 -14.98 19.29
C VAL A 174 0.05 -15.64 20.66
N ASN A 175 -0.90 -16.49 21.05
CA ASN A 175 -0.87 -17.23 22.31
C ASN A 175 0.41 -18.11 22.40
N TYR A 176 0.76 -18.79 21.32
CA TYR A 176 2.01 -19.56 21.25
C TYR A 176 3.23 -18.68 21.50
N GLY A 177 3.34 -17.54 20.81
CA GLY A 177 4.44 -16.60 20.99
C GLY A 177 4.56 -16.08 22.44
N GLN A 178 3.43 -15.74 23.07
CA GLN A 178 3.39 -15.27 24.47
C GLN A 178 3.86 -16.34 25.44
N VAL A 179 3.43 -17.59 25.26
CA VAL A 179 3.86 -18.71 26.11
C VAL A 179 5.36 -18.95 25.96
N GLN A 180 5.89 -18.99 24.73
CA GLN A 180 7.31 -19.18 24.47
C GLN A 180 8.18 -18.08 25.10
N GLN A 181 7.74 -16.84 24.98
CA GLN A 181 8.45 -15.70 25.60
C GLN A 181 8.41 -15.73 27.12
N SER A 182 7.28 -16.14 27.72
CA SER A 182 7.17 -16.30 29.17
C SER A 182 8.12 -17.37 29.71
N LEU A 183 8.26 -18.47 28.96
CA LEU A 183 9.21 -19.54 29.30
C LEU A 183 10.67 -19.07 29.18
N SER A 184 10.99 -18.31 28.13
CA SER A 184 12.36 -17.78 27.92
C SER A 184 12.75 -16.71 28.95
N ALA A 185 11.78 -15.96 29.49
CA ALA A 185 12.01 -14.93 30.49
C ALA A 185 12.22 -15.46 31.93
N GLY A 186 12.16 -16.78 32.15
CA GLY A 186 12.33 -17.40 33.46
C GLY A 186 11.25 -17.02 34.48
N THR A 187 10.13 -16.42 34.05
CA THR A 187 9.07 -15.90 34.92
C THR A 187 8.05 -16.94 35.36
N THR A 188 8.13 -18.15 34.83
CA THR A 188 7.30 -19.26 35.32
C THR A 188 7.96 -19.93 36.50
N ASN A 189 7.50 -19.62 37.72
CA ASN A 189 7.66 -20.48 38.89
C ASN A 189 6.91 -21.80 38.59
N THR A 190 7.54 -22.72 37.86
CA THR A 190 7.00 -24.06 37.68
C THR A 190 7.20 -24.84 38.95
N LEU A 191 6.13 -25.50 39.39
CA LEU A 191 6.10 -26.36 40.59
C LEU A 191 7.15 -27.52 40.54
N PHE A 192 7.78 -27.69 39.40
CA PHE A 192 8.69 -28.82 39.09
C PHE A 192 10.15 -28.43 38.87
N GLY A 193 10.59 -27.28 39.35
CA GLY A 193 12.01 -26.90 39.35
C GLY A 193 12.65 -26.83 37.95
N GLU A 194 13.84 -26.31 37.90
CA GLU A 194 14.70 -26.20 36.71
C GLU A 194 15.08 -27.57 36.15
N LEU A 195 14.23 -28.13 35.29
CA LEU A 195 14.66 -29.21 34.38
C LEU A 195 15.16 -28.57 33.09
N PRO A 196 16.45 -28.53 32.80
CA PRO A 196 16.96 -28.03 31.52
C PRO A 196 16.41 -28.91 30.39
N GLY A 197 15.58 -28.33 29.52
CA GLY A 197 15.05 -28.99 28.34
C GLY A 197 13.57 -29.40 28.36
N ALA A 198 12.81 -29.06 29.39
CA ALA A 198 11.53 -29.74 29.66
C ALA A 198 10.23 -29.07 29.15
N MET A 199 10.25 -27.93 28.50
CA MET A 199 9.00 -27.35 27.96
C MET A 199 9.15 -26.84 26.52
N HIS A 200 9.25 -27.80 25.60
CA HIS A 200 9.02 -27.48 24.20
C HIS A 200 7.50 -27.42 23.96
N VAL A 201 6.92 -26.21 23.91
CA VAL A 201 5.52 -26.04 23.52
C VAL A 201 5.42 -26.34 22.02
N PRO A 202 4.64 -27.31 21.60
CA PRO A 202 4.50 -27.64 20.20
C PRO A 202 3.82 -26.49 19.44
N LYS A 203 4.23 -26.24 18.19
CA LYS A 203 3.58 -25.29 17.32
C LYS A 203 2.10 -25.67 17.14
N PRO A 204 1.16 -24.72 17.32
CA PRO A 204 -0.25 -25.02 17.13
C PRO A 204 -0.54 -25.35 15.67
N LYS A 205 -1.43 -26.31 15.44
CA LYS A 205 -1.92 -26.62 14.09
C LYS A 205 -2.91 -25.53 13.67
N ILE A 206 -2.64 -24.87 12.56
CA ILE A 206 -3.56 -23.92 11.93
C ILE A 206 -4.42 -24.69 10.94
N ALA A 207 -5.72 -24.53 11.04
CA ALA A 207 -6.66 -25.27 10.20
C ALA A 207 -6.56 -24.77 8.75
N PRO A 208 -6.66 -25.67 7.76
CA PRO A 208 -6.79 -25.31 6.37
C PRO A 208 -8.15 -24.66 6.12
N CYS A 209 -8.21 -23.71 5.21
CA CYS A 209 -9.42 -23.13 4.68
C CYS A 209 -9.20 -22.71 3.23
N ASP A 210 -10.23 -22.32 2.53
CA ASP A 210 -10.10 -21.78 1.18
C ASP A 210 -9.40 -20.41 1.24
N PRO A 211 -8.52 -20.11 0.27
CA PRO A 211 -7.91 -18.80 0.17
C PRO A 211 -8.96 -17.74 -0.15
N TRP A 212 -8.70 -16.50 0.24
CA TRP A 212 -9.56 -15.37 -0.15
C TRP A 212 -9.64 -15.25 -1.66
N THR A 213 -10.79 -14.83 -2.15
CA THR A 213 -10.95 -14.38 -3.53
C THR A 213 -10.03 -13.18 -3.80
N LEU A 214 -9.65 -12.96 -5.05
CA LEU A 214 -8.82 -11.82 -5.41
C LEU A 214 -9.44 -10.49 -4.95
N THR A 215 -10.75 -10.35 -5.04
CA THR A 215 -11.46 -9.14 -4.63
C THR A 215 -11.35 -8.91 -3.11
N GLU A 216 -11.53 -9.94 -2.30
CA GLU A 216 -11.37 -9.86 -0.85
C GLU A 216 -9.94 -9.49 -0.48
N LEU A 217 -8.96 -10.19 -1.07
CA LEU A 217 -7.54 -9.94 -0.85
C LEU A 217 -7.16 -8.49 -1.16
N LEU A 218 -7.59 -7.98 -2.32
CA LEU A 218 -7.32 -6.61 -2.73
C LEU A 218 -8.01 -5.57 -1.84
N ASN A 219 -9.21 -5.87 -1.33
CA ASN A 219 -9.91 -4.99 -0.40
C ASN A 219 -9.17 -4.89 0.94
N TYR A 220 -8.69 -6.00 1.49
CA TYR A 220 -7.88 -6.01 2.71
C TYR A 220 -6.54 -5.28 2.51
N GLU A 221 -5.86 -5.50 1.38
CA GLU A 221 -4.65 -4.72 1.04
C GLU A 221 -4.93 -3.22 1.03
N LYS A 222 -6.00 -2.80 0.33
CA LYS A 222 -6.39 -1.39 0.23
C LYS A 222 -6.72 -0.79 1.60
N GLU A 223 -7.34 -1.53 2.50
CA GLU A 223 -7.66 -1.07 3.84
C GLU A 223 -6.41 -0.62 4.60
N VAL A 224 -5.33 -1.42 4.55
CA VAL A 224 -4.11 -1.20 5.33
C VAL A 224 -3.04 -0.40 4.60
N THR A 225 -2.95 -0.51 3.27
CA THR A 225 -1.96 0.22 2.46
C THR A 225 -2.53 1.47 1.80
N GLY A 226 -3.87 1.55 1.67
CA GLY A 226 -4.59 2.58 0.94
C GLY A 226 -4.68 2.35 -0.58
N MET A 227 -4.10 1.27 -1.11
CA MET A 227 -4.08 0.96 -2.53
C MET A 227 -4.10 -0.54 -2.80
N PHE A 228 -4.29 -0.93 -4.04
CA PHE A 228 -4.20 -2.32 -4.47
C PHE A 228 -2.74 -2.65 -4.81
N MET A 229 -2.16 -3.67 -4.18
CA MET A 229 -0.75 -4.06 -4.34
C MET A 229 -0.59 -5.28 -5.24
N SER A 230 -1.34 -6.36 -4.99
CA SER A 230 -1.18 -7.65 -5.68
C SER A 230 -1.83 -7.69 -7.06
N GLY A 231 -2.64 -6.70 -7.43
CA GLY A 231 -3.34 -6.65 -8.71
C GLY A 231 -4.36 -5.52 -8.74
N HIS A 232 -5.23 -5.54 -9.74
CA HIS A 232 -6.33 -4.59 -9.85
C HIS A 232 -7.67 -5.34 -9.94
N PRO A 233 -8.75 -4.88 -9.30
CA PRO A 233 -10.05 -5.56 -9.37
C PRO A 233 -10.58 -5.78 -10.78
N LEU A 234 -10.19 -4.93 -11.73
CA LEU A 234 -10.54 -5.07 -13.14
C LEU A 234 -9.67 -6.08 -13.90
N ASP A 235 -8.68 -6.71 -13.27
CA ASP A 235 -7.82 -7.69 -13.94
C ASP A 235 -8.59 -8.92 -14.43
N HIS A 236 -9.69 -9.27 -13.78
CA HIS A 236 -10.60 -10.33 -14.25
C HIS A 236 -11.34 -9.96 -15.52
N PHE A 237 -11.47 -8.67 -15.83
CA PHE A 237 -12.20 -8.15 -16.98
C PHE A 237 -11.28 -7.67 -18.10
N LYS A 238 -10.03 -8.14 -18.14
CA LYS A 238 -9.05 -7.74 -19.18
C LYS A 238 -9.52 -8.05 -20.59
N PHE A 239 -10.23 -9.17 -20.73
CA PHE A 239 -10.78 -9.56 -22.04
C PHE A 239 -11.84 -8.55 -22.50
N GLU A 240 -12.79 -8.24 -21.64
CA GLU A 240 -13.87 -7.28 -21.90
C GLU A 240 -13.31 -5.88 -22.16
N LEU A 241 -12.38 -5.42 -21.31
CA LEU A 241 -11.74 -4.12 -21.45
C LEU A 241 -11.02 -3.97 -22.79
N LYS A 242 -10.45 -5.08 -23.32
CA LYS A 242 -9.72 -5.08 -24.58
C LYS A 242 -10.64 -5.17 -25.82
N HIS A 243 -11.75 -5.91 -25.72
CA HIS A 243 -12.53 -6.30 -26.90
C HIS A 243 -13.86 -5.54 -27.05
N TYR A 244 -14.33 -4.82 -26.03
CA TYR A 244 -15.60 -4.10 -26.07
C TYR A 244 -15.47 -2.62 -26.42
N GLU A 245 -14.38 -2.21 -27.06
CA GLU A 245 -14.13 -0.81 -27.48
C GLU A 245 -14.24 0.19 -26.31
N ILE A 246 -13.65 -0.16 -25.17
CA ILE A 246 -13.63 0.71 -23.99
C ILE A 246 -12.66 1.86 -24.24
N THR A 247 -13.16 3.08 -24.17
CA THR A 247 -12.35 4.30 -24.27
C THR A 247 -11.59 4.50 -22.96
N SER A 248 -10.26 4.65 -23.02
CA SER A 248 -9.47 4.96 -21.83
C SER A 248 -9.84 6.34 -21.27
N ILE A 249 -9.76 6.49 -19.95
CA ILE A 249 -10.04 7.78 -19.29
C ILE A 249 -9.09 8.88 -19.80
N ALA A 250 -7.82 8.56 -20.06
CA ALA A 250 -6.85 9.48 -20.62
C ALA A 250 -7.33 10.03 -21.98
N LEU A 251 -7.66 9.15 -22.91
CA LEU A 251 -8.19 9.54 -24.24
C LEU A 251 -9.53 10.30 -24.11
N PHE A 252 -10.40 9.89 -23.19
CA PHE A 252 -11.65 10.59 -22.94
C PHE A 252 -11.42 12.03 -22.46
N ASN A 253 -10.45 12.24 -21.56
CA ASN A 253 -10.10 13.57 -21.08
C ASN A 253 -9.45 14.41 -22.18
N GLU A 254 -8.56 13.86 -22.99
CA GLU A 254 -7.99 14.56 -24.15
C GLU A 254 -9.10 15.02 -25.12
N ILE A 255 -10.06 14.17 -25.43
CA ILE A 255 -11.20 14.50 -26.27
C ILE A 255 -12.06 15.60 -25.62
N LYS A 256 -12.31 15.49 -24.33
CA LYS A 256 -13.08 16.49 -23.57
C LYS A 256 -12.37 17.85 -23.55
N ASP A 257 -11.06 17.87 -23.33
CA ASP A 257 -10.29 19.12 -23.27
C ASP A 257 -10.08 19.75 -24.67
N ALA A 258 -10.09 18.93 -25.73
CA ALA A 258 -10.06 19.42 -27.10
C ALA A 258 -11.41 19.97 -27.62
N LEU A 259 -12.48 19.79 -26.85
CA LEU A 259 -13.78 20.35 -27.18
C LEU A 259 -13.81 21.85 -26.89
N VAL A 260 -14.06 22.64 -27.92
CA VAL A 260 -14.36 24.08 -27.76
C VAL A 260 -15.68 24.22 -26.99
N GLU A 261 -15.75 25.15 -26.06
CA GLU A 261 -16.98 25.46 -25.30
C GLU A 261 -18.19 25.60 -26.24
N GLY A 262 -19.21 24.78 -25.98
CA GLY A 262 -20.46 24.77 -26.78
C GLY A 262 -20.51 23.72 -27.89
N ALA A 263 -19.48 22.95 -28.17
CA ALA A 263 -19.54 21.85 -29.10
C ALA A 263 -20.13 20.59 -28.44
N SER A 264 -21.20 20.05 -29.03
CA SER A 264 -21.77 18.77 -28.63
C SER A 264 -21.26 17.69 -29.57
N LEU A 265 -20.61 16.65 -29.00
CA LEU A 265 -20.03 15.58 -29.81
C LEU A 265 -21.06 14.57 -30.30
N GLY A 266 -22.27 14.54 -30.01
CA GLY A 266 -23.23 13.54 -30.52
C GLY A 266 -22.75 12.07 -30.54
N LYS A 267 -21.51 11.80 -30.08
CA LYS A 267 -20.86 10.49 -30.06
C LYS A 267 -20.93 9.88 -28.67
N MET A 268 -21.35 8.63 -28.59
CA MET A 268 -21.32 7.87 -27.33
C MET A 268 -19.97 7.19 -27.15
N TYR A 269 -19.43 7.29 -25.94
CA TYR A 269 -18.21 6.62 -25.54
C TYR A 269 -18.53 5.56 -24.50
N ARG A 270 -17.87 4.41 -24.57
CA ARG A 270 -17.94 3.37 -23.57
C ARG A 270 -16.76 3.54 -22.60
N VAL A 271 -17.06 3.65 -21.33
CA VAL A 271 -16.04 3.70 -20.27
C VAL A 271 -16.30 2.57 -19.30
N ALA A 272 -15.23 2.02 -18.72
CA ALA A 272 -15.30 1.03 -17.66
C ALA A 272 -14.58 1.54 -16.44
N GLY A 273 -15.12 1.26 -15.27
CA GLY A 273 -14.55 1.71 -14.00
C GLY A 273 -15.03 0.88 -12.83
N LEU A 274 -14.27 0.91 -11.74
CA LEU A 274 -14.66 0.35 -10.47
C LEU A 274 -15.47 1.38 -9.68
N VAL A 275 -16.64 1.00 -9.17
CA VAL A 275 -17.40 1.85 -8.26
C VAL A 275 -16.70 1.83 -6.90
N THR A 276 -16.16 2.95 -6.49
CA THR A 276 -15.41 3.12 -5.22
C THR A 276 -16.25 3.69 -4.10
N ASP A 277 -17.31 4.43 -4.44
CA ASP A 277 -18.23 5.03 -3.46
C ASP A 277 -19.63 5.15 -4.07
N VAL A 278 -20.65 4.93 -3.26
CA VAL A 278 -22.06 5.05 -3.64
C VAL A 278 -22.76 5.99 -2.68
N GLN A 279 -23.23 7.12 -3.19
CA GLN A 279 -24.00 8.06 -2.39
C GLN A 279 -25.48 8.03 -2.79
N HIS A 280 -26.32 7.70 -1.84
CA HIS A 280 -27.78 7.80 -2.00
C HIS A 280 -28.28 9.19 -1.59
N ARG A 281 -28.90 9.89 -2.49
CA ARG A 281 -29.50 11.21 -2.21
C ARG A 281 -30.99 11.19 -2.55
N MET A 282 -31.79 11.70 -1.64
CA MET A 282 -33.21 11.95 -1.90
C MET A 282 -33.34 13.27 -2.65
N THR A 283 -34.05 13.26 -3.77
CA THR A 283 -34.42 14.50 -4.45
C THR A 283 -35.57 15.19 -3.71
N LYS A 284 -35.82 16.47 -3.98
CA LYS A 284 -36.98 17.21 -3.42
C LYS A 284 -38.33 16.57 -3.76
N THR A 285 -38.37 15.69 -4.77
CA THR A 285 -39.55 14.94 -5.20
C THR A 285 -39.58 13.52 -4.66
N CYS A 286 -38.83 13.20 -3.60
CA CYS A 286 -38.75 11.87 -2.96
C CYS A 286 -38.32 10.71 -3.87
N LEU A 287 -37.63 10.98 -4.97
CA LEU A 287 -36.99 9.97 -5.79
C LEU A 287 -35.62 9.64 -5.21
N LEU A 288 -35.36 8.35 -4.97
CA LEU A 288 -34.05 7.88 -4.53
C LEU A 288 -33.04 8.01 -5.69
N TYR A 289 -32.03 8.81 -5.49
CA TYR A 289 -30.96 8.99 -6.46
C TYR A 289 -29.76 8.14 -6.05
N THR A 290 -29.49 7.11 -6.82
CA THR A 290 -28.28 6.29 -6.63
C THR A 290 -27.18 6.90 -7.43
N SER A 291 -26.10 7.23 -6.82
CA SER A 291 -24.84 7.80 -7.31
C SER A 291 -24.86 8.43 -8.71
N PRO A 292 -24.40 9.66 -8.89
CA PRO A 292 -24.41 10.26 -10.22
C PRO A 292 -23.61 9.40 -11.19
N SER A 293 -24.28 8.83 -12.17
CA SER A 293 -23.63 8.43 -13.40
C SER A 293 -22.80 9.64 -13.90
N PRO A 294 -21.68 9.45 -14.61
CA PRO A 294 -20.97 10.54 -15.26
C PRO A 294 -21.87 11.51 -16.05
N ARG A 295 -23.04 11.04 -16.48
CA ARG A 295 -24.08 11.87 -17.12
C ARG A 295 -24.73 12.90 -16.19
N ASP A 296 -24.79 12.64 -14.89
CA ASP A 296 -25.54 13.46 -13.95
C ASP A 296 -24.71 14.63 -13.38
N ARG A 297 -23.41 14.64 -13.60
CA ARG A 297 -22.52 15.77 -13.23
C ARG A 297 -22.51 16.90 -14.25
N GLN A 298 -23.23 16.77 -15.38
CA GLN A 298 -23.27 17.77 -16.46
C GLN A 298 -24.57 18.59 -16.48
N LYS A 299 -25.37 18.59 -15.41
CA LYS A 299 -26.52 19.51 -15.24
C LYS A 299 -26.30 20.52 -14.14
#